data_77dad1a3611779eacf6b4f671545e3ec
#
_entry.id   77dad1a3611779eacf6b4f671545e3ec
#
_cell.length_a   1.000
_cell.length_b   1.000
_cell.length_c   1.000
_cell.angle_alpha   90.00
_cell.angle_beta   90.00
_cell.angle_gamma   90.00
#
_symmetry.space_group_name_H-M   'P 1'
#
loop_
_entity.id
_entity.type
_entity.pdbx_description
1 polymer ?
#
loop_
_entity_poly.entity_id
_entity_poly.type
_entity_poly.pdbx_seq_one_letter_code
_entity_poly.pdbx_strand_id
1 'polypeptide(L)'
;NNSLPQQFANLPLMPGDIKYKDIPNALGGTDNAINEYDKVALGYPSVPEIVYGFGASYGYKNWDISVFFQGLARESFWIDYNNVSPFFNTVDTKVVGNRVGHNALAKFIADSHWSEDNRDAYAVWPRLSPTSIENNSKTSTWFMRDGSFLRLKQLEIGYTIPEKVTNKVGIKNLRFYVTGNNLLCFSKFKLWDPEMAGSGLGYPVQRVYNIGLNLTF
;
A
#
# COMPACT_ATOMS: atom_id res chain seq x y z
N ASN A 1 23.27 28.13 -4.61
CA ASN A 1 22.79 28.44 -3.26
C ASN A 1 23.77 27.83 -2.25
N ASN A 2 24.74 28.61 -1.76
CA ASN A 2 25.75 28.15 -0.79
C ASN A 2 25.22 27.87 0.63
N SER A 3 23.90 27.82 0.79
CA SER A 3 23.25 27.63 2.09
C SER A 3 22.66 26.23 2.30
N LEU A 4 22.78 25.33 1.33
CA LEU A 4 22.31 23.96 1.46
C LEU A 4 23.47 23.03 1.85
N PRO A 5 23.26 22.11 2.80
CA PRO A 5 24.22 21.04 3.04
C PRO A 5 24.51 20.28 1.74
N GLN A 6 25.74 19.86 1.57
CA GLN A 6 26.14 19.03 0.45
C GLN A 6 25.33 17.73 0.48
N GLN A 7 24.53 17.47 -0.54
CA GLN A 7 23.74 16.24 -0.62
C GLN A 7 24.59 15.09 -1.16
N PHE A 8 24.36 13.90 -0.68
CA PHE A 8 25.00 12.61 -1.03
C PHE A 8 26.06 12.66 -2.15
N ALA A 9 27.33 12.46 -1.82
CA ALA A 9 28.44 12.27 -2.77
C ALA A 9 28.54 13.29 -3.94
N ASN A 10 28.25 14.56 -3.70
CA ASN A 10 28.30 15.64 -4.71
C ASN A 10 27.34 15.45 -5.90
N LEU A 11 26.23 14.75 -5.72
CA LEU A 11 25.22 14.64 -6.77
C LEU A 11 24.67 16.03 -7.15
N PRO A 12 24.55 16.34 -8.44
CA PRO A 12 23.97 17.61 -8.85
C PRO A 12 22.50 17.67 -8.47
N LEU A 13 22.12 18.68 -7.69
CA LEU A 13 20.73 18.94 -7.34
C LEU A 13 20.11 19.94 -8.31
N MET A 14 18.87 19.68 -8.66
CA MET A 14 18.04 20.58 -9.44
C MET A 14 16.79 20.99 -8.64
N PRO A 15 16.14 22.12 -8.98
CA PRO A 15 14.85 22.45 -8.42
C PRO A 15 13.86 21.27 -8.54
N GLY A 16 13.14 20.98 -7.46
CA GLY A 16 12.22 19.85 -7.40
C GLY A 16 12.83 18.52 -6.95
N ASP A 17 14.13 18.44 -6.71
CA ASP A 17 14.77 17.31 -6.06
C ASP A 17 14.53 17.35 -4.55
N ILE A 18 14.52 16.16 -3.92
CA ILE A 18 14.33 16.01 -2.48
C ILE A 18 15.55 16.63 -1.77
N LYS A 19 15.26 17.53 -0.82
CA LYS A 19 16.25 18.06 0.10
C LYS A 19 16.22 17.30 1.41
N TYR A 20 17.34 16.74 1.81
CA TYR A 20 17.50 16.09 3.09
C TYR A 20 17.99 17.07 4.17
N LYS A 21 17.69 16.71 5.41
CA LYS A 21 18.10 17.51 6.58
C LYS A 21 19.41 16.95 7.12
N ASP A 22 20.38 17.81 7.27
CA ASP A 22 21.61 17.57 8.03
C ASP A 22 21.25 17.50 9.53
N ILE A 23 21.53 16.38 10.14
CA ILE A 23 21.13 16.08 11.52
C ILE A 23 22.29 16.36 12.46
N PRO A 24 22.08 17.17 13.51
CA PRO A 24 23.12 17.44 14.48
C PRO A 24 23.68 16.15 15.11
N ASN A 25 24.99 16.06 15.19
CA ASN A 25 25.68 14.99 15.92
C ASN A 25 25.45 15.09 17.44
N ALA A 26 25.98 14.14 18.21
CA ALA A 26 25.82 14.09 19.66
C ALA A 26 26.36 15.36 20.40
N LEU A 27 27.19 16.16 19.75
CA LEU A 27 27.71 17.41 20.29
C LEU A 27 26.89 18.63 19.84
N GLY A 28 25.81 18.44 19.10
CA GLY A 28 24.90 19.48 18.64
C GLY A 28 25.35 20.23 17.39
N GLY A 29 26.45 19.82 16.75
CA GLY A 29 26.97 20.42 15.51
C GLY A 29 26.56 19.64 14.28
N THR A 30 26.36 20.34 13.15
CA THR A 30 26.16 19.77 11.81
C THR A 30 27.46 19.83 11.03
N ASP A 31 27.67 18.87 10.11
CA ASP A 31 28.87 18.80 9.29
C ASP A 31 28.71 19.42 7.89
N ASN A 32 27.52 19.97 7.60
CA ASN A 32 27.12 20.53 6.31
C ASN A 32 27.17 19.53 5.13
N ALA A 33 27.07 18.23 5.43
CA ALA A 33 27.03 17.19 4.43
C ALA A 33 25.93 16.18 4.77
N ILE A 34 25.17 15.73 3.79
CA ILE A 34 24.20 14.65 3.96
C ILE A 34 24.92 13.33 3.63
N ASN A 35 25.02 12.46 4.63
CA ASN A 35 25.76 11.21 4.55
C ASN A 35 25.14 10.13 5.45
N GLU A 36 25.88 9.06 5.74
CA GLU A 36 25.40 7.95 6.57
C GLU A 36 25.10 8.33 8.04
N TYR A 37 25.72 9.41 8.55
CA TYR A 37 25.51 9.90 9.92
C TYR A 37 24.17 10.63 10.08
N ASP A 38 23.50 11.01 8.98
CA ASP A 38 22.18 11.64 8.96
C ASP A 38 21.03 10.64 8.94
N LYS A 39 21.35 9.35 9.01
CA LYS A 39 20.34 8.31 9.09
C LYS A 39 19.86 8.12 10.51
N VAL A 40 18.58 8.28 10.71
CA VAL A 40 17.92 8.08 12.00
C VAL A 40 16.78 7.08 11.87
N ALA A 41 16.45 6.40 12.98
CA ALA A 41 15.28 5.53 13.02
C ALA A 41 14.01 6.37 12.95
N LEU A 42 13.15 6.09 11.98
CA LEU A 42 11.92 6.83 11.70
C LEU A 42 10.74 5.87 11.52
N GLY A 43 9.59 6.29 12.04
CA GLY A 43 8.35 5.54 11.91
C GLY A 43 8.31 4.27 12.75
N TYR A 44 7.45 3.36 12.36
CA TYR A 44 7.32 2.03 12.93
C TYR A 44 8.15 1.02 12.11
N PRO A 45 8.38 -0.20 12.62
CA PRO A 45 9.01 -1.25 11.83
C PRO A 45 8.25 -1.54 10.54
N SER A 46 8.94 -2.09 9.54
CA SER A 46 8.32 -2.57 8.29
C SER A 46 7.55 -3.88 8.47
N VAL A 47 7.71 -4.55 9.61
CA VAL A 47 6.88 -5.66 10.04
C VAL A 47 5.92 -5.12 11.10
N PRO A 48 4.60 -5.32 10.96
CA PRO A 48 3.64 -4.76 11.88
C PRO A 48 3.87 -5.27 13.32
N GLU A 49 3.85 -4.35 14.29
CA GLU A 49 3.94 -4.73 15.71
C GLU A 49 2.62 -5.30 16.24
N ILE A 50 1.50 -4.95 15.62
CA ILE A 50 0.17 -5.39 16.03
C ILE A 50 -0.56 -5.96 14.83
N VAL A 51 -0.95 -7.24 14.93
CA VAL A 51 -1.88 -7.89 14.00
C VAL A 51 -3.10 -8.30 14.79
N TYR A 52 -4.30 -7.97 14.30
CA TYR A 52 -5.54 -8.25 15.00
C TYR A 52 -6.63 -8.73 14.06
N GLY A 53 -7.56 -9.50 14.63
CA GLY A 53 -8.76 -9.94 13.94
C GLY A 53 -9.90 -10.14 14.92
N PHE A 54 -11.11 -9.83 14.47
CA PHE A 54 -12.33 -10.03 15.23
C PHE A 54 -13.50 -10.27 14.31
N GLY A 55 -14.49 -10.99 14.81
CA GLY A 55 -15.67 -11.31 14.03
C GLY A 55 -16.88 -11.54 14.91
N ALA A 56 -18.02 -11.56 14.28
CA ALA A 56 -19.29 -11.89 14.92
C ALA A 56 -20.18 -12.65 13.94
N SER A 57 -21.02 -13.53 14.50
CA SER A 57 -22.07 -14.23 13.77
C SER A 57 -23.38 -14.05 14.50
N TYR A 58 -24.45 -13.85 13.74
CA TYR A 58 -25.79 -13.69 14.27
C TYR A 58 -26.79 -14.47 13.44
N GLY A 59 -27.66 -15.21 14.11
CA GLY A 59 -28.75 -15.96 13.48
C GLY A 59 -30.11 -15.44 13.95
N TYR A 60 -31.02 -15.23 13.02
CA TYR A 60 -32.40 -14.90 13.31
C TYR A 60 -33.35 -15.67 12.41
N LYS A 61 -34.16 -16.52 13.01
CA LYS A 61 -35.04 -17.46 12.28
C LYS A 61 -34.26 -18.29 11.28
N ASN A 62 -34.49 -18.07 9.99
CA ASN A 62 -33.89 -18.80 8.90
C ASN A 62 -32.68 -18.06 8.28
N TRP A 63 -32.37 -16.86 8.76
CA TRP A 63 -31.24 -16.05 8.30
C TRP A 63 -30.06 -16.17 9.23
N ASP A 64 -28.88 -16.23 8.66
CA ASP A 64 -27.62 -16.10 9.37
C ASP A 64 -26.71 -15.10 8.64
N ILE A 65 -25.96 -14.36 9.43
CA ILE A 65 -24.96 -13.44 8.96
C ILE A 65 -23.68 -13.64 9.77
N SER A 66 -22.54 -13.64 9.10
CA SER A 66 -21.24 -13.61 9.76
C SER A 66 -20.33 -12.57 9.12
N VAL A 67 -19.56 -11.90 9.97
CA VAL A 67 -18.59 -10.90 9.55
C VAL A 67 -17.25 -11.18 10.21
N PHE A 68 -16.16 -10.97 9.47
CA PHE A 68 -14.81 -11.06 10.00
C PHE A 68 -13.97 -9.90 9.51
N PHE A 69 -13.34 -9.23 10.45
CA PHE A 69 -12.40 -8.14 10.22
C PHE A 69 -10.99 -8.59 10.56
N GLN A 70 -10.04 -8.13 9.77
CA GLN A 70 -8.61 -8.31 9.99
C GLN A 70 -7.90 -6.98 9.75
N GLY A 71 -6.89 -6.70 10.54
CA GLY A 71 -6.09 -5.51 10.39
C GLY A 71 -4.72 -5.63 11.00
N LEU A 72 -3.94 -4.62 10.74
CA LEU A 72 -2.63 -4.44 11.36
C LEU A 72 -2.44 -2.98 11.75
N ALA A 73 -1.54 -2.74 12.68
CA ALA A 73 -1.21 -1.41 13.17
C ALA A 73 0.27 -1.33 13.56
N ARG A 74 0.77 -0.08 13.64
CA ARG A 74 2.16 0.22 13.97
C ARG A 74 3.12 -0.42 12.96
N GLU A 75 2.85 -0.16 11.69
CA GLU A 75 3.70 -0.51 10.55
C GLU A 75 3.99 0.76 9.75
N SER A 76 5.22 0.89 9.28
CA SER A 76 5.59 1.88 8.28
C SER A 76 6.23 1.19 7.09
N PHE A 77 5.91 1.65 5.89
CA PHE A 77 6.58 1.22 4.69
C PHE A 77 7.04 2.43 3.87
N TRP A 78 7.94 2.19 2.94
CA TRP A 78 8.42 3.21 2.01
C TRP A 78 7.98 2.87 0.60
N ILE A 79 7.41 3.86 -0.09
CA ILE A 79 7.16 3.74 -1.53
C ILE A 79 8.50 3.52 -2.23
N ASP A 80 8.58 2.48 -3.04
CA ASP A 80 9.77 2.16 -3.82
C ASP A 80 9.89 3.13 -5.00
N TYR A 81 10.74 4.14 -4.83
CA TYR A 81 10.95 5.18 -5.84
C TYR A 81 11.32 4.58 -7.21
N ASN A 82 12.24 3.65 -7.26
CA ASN A 82 12.74 3.10 -8.52
C ASN A 82 11.69 2.25 -9.25
N ASN A 83 10.90 1.48 -8.50
CA ASN A 83 9.84 0.65 -9.08
C ASN A 83 8.59 1.43 -9.46
N VAL A 84 8.30 2.54 -8.80
CA VAL A 84 7.08 3.32 -9.00
C VAL A 84 7.28 4.54 -9.91
N SER A 85 8.51 5.05 -10.02
CA SER A 85 8.82 6.22 -10.88
C SER A 85 8.42 5.97 -12.32
N PRO A 86 7.74 6.95 -12.97
CA PRO A 86 7.39 6.86 -14.38
C PRO A 86 8.63 7.02 -15.26
N PHE A 87 8.54 6.52 -16.48
CA PHE A 87 9.50 6.71 -17.57
C PHE A 87 10.86 6.05 -17.39
N PHE A 88 11.15 5.41 -16.26
CA PHE A 88 12.41 4.73 -16.08
C PHE A 88 12.50 3.51 -16.99
N ASN A 89 13.66 3.35 -17.62
CA ASN A 89 14.01 2.16 -18.35
C ASN A 89 14.27 1.01 -17.38
N THR A 90 13.39 0.05 -17.34
CA THR A 90 13.61 -1.22 -16.63
C THR A 90 14.04 -2.29 -17.62
N VAL A 91 15.22 -2.88 -17.43
CA VAL A 91 15.65 -4.04 -18.20
C VAL A 91 15.17 -5.28 -17.48
N ASP A 92 14.20 -5.98 -18.05
CA ASP A 92 13.78 -7.28 -17.52
C ASP A 92 14.75 -8.38 -18.03
N THR A 93 15.70 -8.73 -17.17
CA THR A 93 16.68 -9.78 -17.47
C THR A 93 16.09 -11.18 -17.44
N LYS A 94 14.86 -11.36 -16.94
CA LYS A 94 14.18 -12.66 -16.90
C LYS A 94 13.47 -12.99 -18.20
N VAL A 95 13.31 -12.02 -19.10
CA VAL A 95 12.68 -12.21 -20.41
C VAL A 95 13.76 -12.42 -21.45
N VAL A 96 13.59 -13.47 -22.27
CA VAL A 96 14.48 -13.72 -23.41
C VAL A 96 14.48 -12.49 -24.33
N GLY A 97 15.67 -11.94 -24.58
CA GLY A 97 15.85 -10.73 -25.38
C GLY A 97 15.87 -9.42 -24.59
N ASN A 98 16.02 -9.46 -23.25
CA ASN A 98 16.19 -8.29 -22.40
C ASN A 98 15.27 -7.11 -22.79
N ARG A 99 13.96 -7.32 -22.71
CA ARG A 99 13.01 -6.26 -23.06
C ARG A 99 13.18 -5.06 -22.14
N VAL A 100 13.38 -3.90 -22.74
CA VAL A 100 13.36 -2.62 -22.02
C VAL A 100 11.90 -2.22 -21.84
N GLY A 101 11.44 -2.17 -20.61
CA GLY A 101 10.13 -1.64 -20.26
C GLY A 101 10.25 -0.22 -19.68
N HIS A 102 9.17 0.53 -19.77
CA HIS A 102 9.04 1.83 -19.12
C HIS A 102 7.81 1.78 -18.22
N ASN A 103 7.91 2.28 -16.99
CA ASN A 103 6.73 2.50 -16.19
C ASN A 103 5.87 3.60 -16.81
N ALA A 104 4.57 3.36 -16.86
CA ALA A 104 3.62 4.40 -17.25
C ALA A 104 3.51 5.46 -16.14
N LEU A 105 3.07 6.65 -16.51
CA LEU A 105 2.78 7.70 -15.54
C LEU A 105 1.47 7.35 -14.80
N ALA A 106 1.59 6.97 -13.52
CA ALA A 106 0.44 6.71 -12.70
C ALA A 106 -0.33 8.01 -12.39
N LYS A 107 -1.67 7.92 -12.34
CA LYS A 107 -2.54 9.09 -12.16
C LYS A 107 -2.18 9.91 -10.91
N PHE A 108 -1.92 9.27 -9.77
CA PHE A 108 -1.58 9.98 -8.53
C PHE A 108 -0.27 10.77 -8.63
N ILE A 109 0.69 10.34 -9.47
CA ILE A 109 1.91 11.08 -9.76
C ILE A 109 1.62 12.24 -10.73
N ALA A 110 0.79 12.01 -11.76
CA ALA A 110 0.38 13.05 -12.68
C ALA A 110 -0.36 14.18 -11.96
N ASP A 111 -1.25 13.82 -11.03
CA ASP A 111 -2.08 14.79 -10.28
C ASP A 111 -1.25 15.58 -9.24
N SER A 112 -0.16 15.02 -8.72
CA SER A 112 0.63 15.62 -7.64
C SER A 112 2.13 15.29 -7.75
N HIS A 113 2.82 16.05 -8.59
CA HIS A 113 4.27 16.06 -8.68
C HIS A 113 4.77 17.49 -8.71
N TRP A 114 6.03 17.68 -8.33
CA TRP A 114 6.66 18.97 -8.46
C TRP A 114 6.98 19.27 -9.93
N SER A 115 6.65 20.48 -10.38
CA SER A 115 7.05 21.02 -11.69
C SER A 115 7.37 22.50 -11.57
N GLU A 116 7.96 23.08 -12.61
CA GLU A 116 8.25 24.53 -12.60
C GLU A 116 6.98 25.38 -12.61
N ASP A 117 5.89 24.86 -13.19
CA ASP A 117 4.58 25.52 -13.22
C ASP A 117 3.81 25.31 -11.90
N ASN A 118 4.10 24.22 -11.19
CA ASN A 118 3.52 23.91 -9.90
C ASN A 118 4.62 23.50 -8.90
N ARG A 119 5.19 24.51 -8.23
CA ARG A 119 6.31 24.35 -7.28
C ARG A 119 5.81 23.93 -5.90
N ASP A 120 4.96 22.89 -5.84
CA ASP A 120 4.42 22.36 -4.60
C ASP A 120 5.49 21.54 -3.86
N ALA A 121 5.97 22.08 -2.72
CA ALA A 121 6.92 21.41 -1.84
C ALA A 121 6.34 20.19 -1.10
N TYR A 122 5.01 20.01 -1.12
CA TYR A 122 4.27 18.90 -0.50
C TYR A 122 3.69 17.93 -1.52
N ALA A 123 4.08 18.06 -2.80
CA ALA A 123 3.66 17.15 -3.84
C ALA A 123 3.97 15.68 -3.45
N VAL A 124 3.11 14.76 -3.88
CA VAL A 124 3.30 13.32 -3.60
C VAL A 124 4.59 12.80 -4.24
N TRP A 125 4.99 13.39 -5.37
CA TRP A 125 6.19 12.99 -6.12
C TRP A 125 7.12 14.18 -6.36
N PRO A 126 8.45 13.98 -6.28
CA PRO A 126 9.42 15.01 -6.68
C PRO A 126 9.37 15.26 -8.19
N ARG A 127 10.25 16.09 -8.71
CA ARG A 127 10.32 16.34 -10.15
C ARG A 127 10.44 15.03 -10.95
N LEU A 128 9.78 15.00 -12.09
CA LEU A 128 9.84 13.85 -13.00
C LEU A 128 11.17 13.81 -13.76
N SER A 129 11.62 12.61 -14.10
CA SER A 129 12.83 12.37 -14.86
C SER A 129 12.71 11.11 -15.69
N PRO A 130 13.30 11.04 -16.88
CA PRO A 130 13.38 9.83 -17.68
C PRO A 130 14.42 8.82 -17.14
N THR A 131 15.25 9.23 -16.19
CA THR A 131 16.27 8.40 -15.55
C THR A 131 16.19 8.50 -14.04
N SER A 132 16.66 7.48 -13.33
CA SER A 132 16.71 7.51 -11.88
C SER A 132 17.58 8.67 -11.39
N ILE A 133 17.02 9.46 -10.47
CA ILE A 133 17.74 10.51 -9.76
C ILE A 133 18.20 9.88 -8.45
N GLU A 134 19.49 9.59 -8.35
CA GLU A 134 20.04 8.88 -7.20
C GLU A 134 19.72 9.59 -5.87
N ASN A 135 19.79 10.92 -5.85
CA ASN A 135 19.40 11.69 -4.67
C ASN A 135 17.95 11.38 -4.26
N ASN A 136 17.01 11.38 -5.19
CA ASN A 136 15.59 11.19 -4.90
C ASN A 136 15.23 9.72 -4.56
N SER A 137 16.12 8.78 -4.86
CA SER A 137 15.89 7.35 -4.59
C SER A 137 16.23 6.91 -3.16
N LYS A 138 16.80 7.80 -2.35
CA LYS A 138 17.19 7.46 -0.97
C LYS A 138 15.97 7.29 -0.08
N THR A 139 16.00 6.27 0.79
CA THR A 139 14.96 6.04 1.80
C THR A 139 14.84 7.25 2.72
N SER A 140 13.65 7.81 2.81
CA SER A 140 13.42 9.03 3.57
C SER A 140 11.96 9.18 4.01
N THR A 141 11.68 10.20 4.82
CA THR A 141 10.31 10.54 5.23
C THR A 141 9.41 10.93 4.04
N TRP A 142 9.99 11.34 2.91
CA TRP A 142 9.20 11.68 1.71
C TRP A 142 8.34 10.51 1.24
N PHE A 143 8.91 9.31 1.22
CA PHE A 143 8.24 8.09 0.75
C PHE A 143 7.66 7.23 1.87
N MET A 144 7.89 7.59 3.14
CA MET A 144 7.35 6.86 4.28
C MET A 144 5.83 7.00 4.36
N ARG A 145 5.15 5.89 4.61
CA ARG A 145 3.69 5.83 4.76
C ARG A 145 3.31 4.96 5.96
N ASP A 146 2.15 5.30 6.55
CA ASP A 146 1.52 4.48 7.59
C ASP A 146 0.84 3.28 6.92
N GLY A 147 1.29 2.07 7.24
CA GLY A 147 0.79 0.80 6.72
C GLY A 147 -0.47 0.30 7.42
N SER A 148 -0.90 0.94 8.50
CA SER A 148 -2.04 0.49 9.29
C SER A 148 -3.34 0.46 8.49
N PHE A 149 -4.09 -0.64 8.64
CA PHE A 149 -5.41 -0.78 8.03
C PHE A 149 -6.34 -1.69 8.84
N LEU A 150 -7.63 -1.59 8.56
CA LEU A 150 -8.68 -2.51 8.96
C LEU A 150 -9.46 -2.94 7.71
N ARG A 151 -9.57 -4.25 7.47
CA ARG A 151 -10.26 -4.81 6.32
C ARG A 151 -11.45 -5.66 6.74
N LEU A 152 -12.60 -5.45 6.09
CA LEU A 152 -13.68 -6.44 6.11
C LEU A 152 -13.25 -7.62 5.24
N LYS A 153 -12.66 -8.62 5.91
CA LYS A 153 -12.01 -9.77 5.26
C LYS A 153 -13.03 -10.75 4.72
N GLN A 154 -14.12 -10.97 5.47
CA GLN A 154 -15.20 -11.86 5.06
C GLN A 154 -16.55 -11.35 5.55
N LEU A 155 -17.54 -11.42 4.68
CA LEU A 155 -18.95 -11.27 4.98
C LEU A 155 -19.67 -12.46 4.37
N GLU A 156 -20.49 -13.13 5.15
CA GLU A 156 -21.38 -14.20 4.66
C GLU A 156 -22.81 -13.93 5.12
N ILE A 157 -23.76 -14.11 4.22
CA ILE A 157 -25.19 -14.05 4.50
C ILE A 157 -25.79 -15.34 3.99
N GLY A 158 -26.46 -16.08 4.87
CA GLY A 158 -27.11 -17.35 4.58
C GLY A 158 -28.61 -17.31 4.83
N TYR A 159 -29.32 -18.16 4.11
CA TYR A 159 -30.73 -18.42 4.32
C TYR A 159 -31.01 -19.93 4.25
N THR A 160 -31.50 -20.50 5.33
CA THR A 160 -31.88 -21.91 5.39
C THR A 160 -33.37 -22.05 5.10
N ILE A 161 -33.72 -22.88 4.14
CA ILE A 161 -35.12 -23.13 3.79
C ILE A 161 -35.79 -23.88 4.97
N PRO A 162 -36.98 -23.46 5.39
CA PRO A 162 -37.69 -24.14 6.49
C PRO A 162 -37.92 -25.64 6.21
N GLU A 163 -37.66 -26.48 7.19
CA GLU A 163 -37.80 -27.95 7.06
C GLU A 163 -39.19 -28.38 6.57
N LYS A 164 -40.26 -27.65 6.94
CA LYS A 164 -41.62 -27.89 6.46
C LYS A 164 -41.74 -27.92 4.94
N VAL A 165 -40.84 -27.20 4.24
CA VAL A 165 -40.79 -27.14 2.78
C VAL A 165 -39.91 -28.25 2.24
N THR A 166 -38.71 -28.42 2.79
CA THR A 166 -37.68 -29.36 2.31
C THR A 166 -38.02 -30.81 2.54
N ASN A 167 -38.67 -31.14 3.67
CA ASN A 167 -39.10 -32.50 4.00
C ASN A 167 -40.09 -33.09 2.96
N LYS A 168 -40.82 -32.25 2.25
CA LYS A 168 -41.74 -32.74 1.20
C LYS A 168 -41.02 -33.38 0.02
N VAL A 169 -39.74 -33.07 -0.17
CA VAL A 169 -38.91 -33.57 -1.26
C VAL A 169 -37.72 -34.42 -0.74
N GLY A 170 -37.76 -34.84 0.52
CA GLY A 170 -36.76 -35.72 1.11
C GLY A 170 -35.41 -35.03 1.43
N ILE A 171 -35.40 -33.71 1.50
CA ILE A 171 -34.21 -32.92 1.83
C ILE A 171 -34.26 -32.53 3.29
N LYS A 172 -33.23 -32.89 4.08
CA LYS A 172 -33.13 -32.54 5.49
C LYS A 172 -32.73 -31.09 5.73
N ASN A 173 -31.77 -30.60 4.94
CA ASN A 173 -31.32 -29.22 5.04
C ASN A 173 -30.99 -28.65 3.68
N LEU A 174 -31.44 -27.44 3.42
CA LEU A 174 -31.13 -26.68 2.22
C LEU A 174 -30.83 -25.23 2.63
N ARG A 175 -29.55 -24.84 2.52
CA ARG A 175 -29.09 -23.48 2.84
C ARG A 175 -28.44 -22.85 1.61
N PHE A 176 -28.94 -21.68 1.23
CA PHE A 176 -28.29 -20.78 0.26
C PHE A 176 -27.44 -19.76 0.99
N TYR A 177 -26.28 -19.42 0.44
CA TYR A 177 -25.44 -18.37 1.02
C TYR A 177 -24.71 -17.58 -0.04
N VAL A 178 -24.39 -16.34 0.32
CA VAL A 178 -23.53 -15.45 -0.45
C VAL A 178 -22.36 -15.05 0.43
N THR A 179 -21.15 -15.15 -0.09
CA THR A 179 -19.94 -14.67 0.60
C THR A 179 -19.26 -13.58 -0.19
N GLY A 180 -18.70 -12.64 0.52
CA GLY A 180 -17.83 -11.62 -0.04
C GLY A 180 -16.52 -11.55 0.72
N ASN A 181 -15.38 -11.56 0.01
CA ASN A 181 -14.06 -11.46 0.61
C ASN A 181 -13.38 -10.15 0.22
N ASN A 182 -12.62 -9.58 1.16
CA ASN A 182 -11.86 -8.33 0.98
C ASN A 182 -12.71 -7.15 0.54
N LEU A 183 -13.92 -7.00 1.07
CA LEU A 183 -14.94 -6.07 0.58
C LEU A 183 -14.58 -4.61 0.81
N LEU A 184 -14.09 -4.27 1.99
CA LEU A 184 -13.78 -2.91 2.40
C LEU A 184 -12.40 -2.87 3.07
N CYS A 185 -11.64 -1.81 2.81
CA CYS A 185 -10.39 -1.54 3.47
C CYS A 185 -10.36 -0.10 3.98
N PHE A 186 -10.17 0.05 5.28
CA PHE A 186 -10.04 1.34 5.97
C PHE A 186 -8.56 1.55 6.28
N SER A 187 -7.93 2.51 5.63
CA SER A 187 -6.54 2.89 5.81
C SER A 187 -6.38 4.40 5.60
N LYS A 188 -5.36 4.98 6.22
CA LYS A 188 -4.92 6.36 5.91
C LYS A 188 -4.24 6.43 4.55
N PHE A 189 -3.56 5.38 4.15
CA PHE A 189 -2.95 5.28 2.83
C PHE A 189 -4.02 5.05 1.75
N LYS A 190 -3.97 5.84 0.67
CA LYS A 190 -5.04 5.89 -0.36
C LYS A 190 -4.55 5.69 -1.79
N LEU A 191 -3.25 5.55 -2.02
CA LEU A 191 -2.72 5.45 -3.39
C LEU A 191 -3.00 4.07 -4.01
N TRP A 192 -2.88 3.00 -3.22
CA TRP A 192 -3.21 1.62 -3.58
C TRP A 192 -3.56 0.81 -2.33
N ASP A 193 -3.73 -0.50 -2.49
CA ASP A 193 -4.02 -1.38 -1.35
C ASP A 193 -2.81 -1.41 -0.37
N PRO A 194 -3.00 -1.11 0.93
CA PRO A 194 -1.90 -1.05 1.90
C PRO A 194 -1.13 -2.38 2.05
N GLU A 195 -1.75 -3.55 1.79
CA GLU A 195 -1.05 -4.84 1.82
C GLU A 195 0.00 -4.99 0.70
N MET A 196 -0.01 -4.11 -0.30
CA MET A 196 1.03 -4.04 -1.33
C MET A 196 2.27 -3.27 -0.87
N ALA A 197 2.21 -2.63 0.29
CA ALA A 197 3.29 -1.81 0.86
C ALA A 197 3.92 -0.85 -0.18
N GLY A 198 5.26 -0.85 -0.31
CA GLY A 198 5.97 0.03 -1.24
C GLY A 198 5.84 -0.31 -2.73
N SER A 199 5.34 -1.50 -3.08
CA SER A 199 5.29 -2.02 -4.46
C SER A 199 3.96 -1.73 -5.14
N GLY A 200 3.57 -0.47 -5.26
CA GLY A 200 2.27 -0.03 -5.75
C GLY A 200 1.87 -0.45 -7.16
N LEU A 201 2.79 -0.98 -7.97
CA LEU A 201 2.53 -1.49 -9.31
C LEU A 201 2.34 -3.02 -9.36
N GLY A 202 2.29 -3.67 -8.19
CA GLY A 202 2.02 -5.10 -8.09
C GLY A 202 0.53 -5.45 -8.31
N TYR A 203 0.23 -6.73 -8.15
CA TYR A 203 -1.15 -7.22 -8.29
C TYR A 203 -1.96 -6.95 -7.02
N PRO A 204 -3.07 -6.19 -7.08
CA PRO A 204 -3.82 -5.80 -5.90
C PRO A 204 -4.61 -6.95 -5.30
N VAL A 205 -4.92 -6.85 -4.01
CA VAL A 205 -5.81 -7.78 -3.32
C VAL A 205 -7.21 -7.71 -3.93
N GLN A 206 -7.72 -8.86 -4.39
CA GLN A 206 -9.00 -8.92 -5.08
C GLN A 206 -10.18 -8.98 -4.12
N ARG A 207 -11.30 -8.39 -4.55
CA ARG A 207 -12.62 -8.64 -3.99
C ARG A 207 -13.22 -9.86 -4.69
N VAL A 208 -13.68 -10.81 -3.90
CA VAL A 208 -14.27 -12.04 -4.42
C VAL A 208 -15.68 -12.21 -3.88
N TYR A 209 -16.62 -12.54 -4.76
CA TYR A 209 -18.01 -12.82 -4.41
C TYR A 209 -18.33 -14.26 -4.81
N ASN A 210 -18.90 -15.03 -3.89
CA ASN A 210 -19.31 -16.39 -4.16
C ASN A 210 -20.78 -16.56 -3.78
N ILE A 211 -21.47 -17.40 -4.54
CA ILE A 211 -22.80 -17.88 -4.22
C ILE A 211 -22.69 -19.38 -4.01
N GLY A 212 -23.22 -19.89 -2.95
CA GLY A 212 -23.13 -21.31 -2.63
C GLY A 212 -24.46 -21.89 -2.14
N LEU A 213 -24.49 -23.22 -2.14
CA LEU A 213 -25.61 -24.04 -1.74
C LEU A 213 -25.09 -25.20 -0.88
N ASN A 214 -25.67 -25.35 0.31
CA ASN A 214 -25.47 -26.55 1.15
C ASN A 214 -26.74 -27.39 1.13
N LEU A 215 -26.59 -28.65 0.77
CA LEU A 215 -27.67 -29.61 0.64
C LEU A 215 -27.35 -30.87 1.45
N THR A 216 -28.33 -31.33 2.29
CA THR A 216 -28.23 -32.55 3.05
C THR A 216 -29.49 -33.36 2.85
N PHE A 217 -29.35 -34.65 2.55
CA PHE A 217 -30.42 -35.61 2.36
C PHE A 217 -30.68 -36.45 3.62
#